data_3d7dcf6ba12c565fdddb8ea8052a7533
#
_entry.id   3d7dcf6ba12c565fdddb8ea8052a7533
#
_cell.length_a   1.000
_cell.length_b   1.000
_cell.length_c   1.000
_cell.angle_alpha   90.00
_cell.angle_beta   90.00
_cell.angle_gamma   90.00
#
_symmetry.space_group_name_H-M   'P 1'
#
loop_
_entity.id
_entity.type
_entity.pdbx_description
1 polymer ?
#
loop_
_entity_poly.entity_id
_entity_poly.type
_entity_poly.pdbx_seq_one_letter_code
_entity_poly.pdbx_strand_id
1 'polypeptide(L)'
;EATWGVTGNALYMWAWAFDINDTTQKGTPLNGTWGASDEAARFTYNSGSDTYTKTFTPTTYYNTTGIGKIGFLIKAKDGNGDKKSQDILTEVGSFQVTLNTPAQNSTTILASGGSLNITASNTNGVANYNLKANGTSVNTAAATASYAFNHTNITGNQNYELEVTQGTTTIVNRFAVVVNPNTISQTIPAGLVDGINYNPNDATKATL
;
A
#
# COMPACT_ATOMS: atom_id res chain seq x y z
N GLU A 1 -8.46 0.16 -27.15
CA GLU A 1 -9.56 -0.69 -27.70
C GLU A 1 -9.11 -1.52 -28.88
N ALA A 2 -8.55 -0.89 -29.90
CA ALA A 2 -8.10 -1.59 -31.12
C ALA A 2 -7.12 -2.74 -30.79
N THR A 3 -6.22 -2.53 -29.86
CA THR A 3 -5.24 -3.52 -29.41
C THR A 3 -5.90 -4.77 -28.77
N TRP A 4 -7.08 -4.59 -28.16
CA TRP A 4 -7.82 -5.68 -27.50
C TRP A 4 -8.88 -6.31 -28.40
N GLY A 5 -9.04 -5.81 -29.65
CA GLY A 5 -10.07 -6.28 -30.57
C GLY A 5 -11.50 -5.92 -30.11
N VAL A 6 -11.65 -4.88 -29.30
CA VAL A 6 -12.96 -4.42 -28.82
C VAL A 6 -13.71 -3.74 -29.98
N THR A 7 -14.93 -4.15 -30.19
CA THR A 7 -15.86 -3.55 -31.18
C THR A 7 -17.05 -2.92 -30.45
N GLY A 8 -17.64 -1.87 -31.03
CA GLY A 8 -18.84 -1.22 -30.48
C GLY A 8 -18.64 -0.57 -29.13
N ASN A 9 -17.42 -0.11 -28.83
CA ASN A 9 -17.07 0.60 -27.60
C ASN A 9 -17.49 -0.19 -26.34
N ALA A 10 -17.28 -1.50 -26.34
CA ALA A 10 -17.71 -2.41 -25.28
C ALA A 10 -16.59 -2.70 -24.27
N LEU A 11 -16.30 -1.73 -23.41
CA LEU A 11 -15.39 -1.89 -22.27
C LEU A 11 -16.18 -2.20 -20.99
N TYR A 12 -15.54 -2.99 -20.14
CA TYR A 12 -16.13 -3.49 -18.89
C TYR A 12 -15.20 -3.21 -17.71
N MET A 13 -15.80 -2.95 -16.57
CA MET A 13 -15.10 -2.85 -15.31
C MET A 13 -15.00 -4.23 -14.67
N TRP A 14 -13.80 -4.61 -14.22
CA TRP A 14 -13.61 -5.70 -13.28
C TRP A 14 -13.21 -5.09 -11.95
N ALA A 15 -14.04 -5.26 -10.93
CA ALA A 15 -13.94 -4.47 -9.73
C ALA A 15 -13.94 -5.31 -8.46
N TRP A 16 -13.28 -4.78 -7.41
CA TRP A 16 -13.26 -5.33 -6.06
C TRP A 16 -13.24 -4.19 -5.05
N ALA A 17 -13.58 -4.50 -3.81
CA ALA A 17 -13.58 -3.56 -2.71
C ALA A 17 -12.75 -4.08 -1.55
N PHE A 18 -12.22 -3.17 -0.76
CA PHE A 18 -11.58 -3.45 0.51
C PHE A 18 -12.38 -2.82 1.65
N ASP A 19 -12.32 -3.42 2.82
CA ASP A 19 -12.85 -2.80 4.01
C ASP A 19 -12.05 -1.54 4.39
N ILE A 20 -12.57 -0.79 5.35
CA ILE A 20 -11.98 0.49 5.78
C ILE A 20 -10.56 0.34 6.35
N ASN A 21 -10.16 -0.86 6.75
CA ASN A 21 -8.82 -1.15 7.29
C ASN A 21 -7.90 -1.86 6.28
N ASP A 22 -8.36 -2.04 5.03
CA ASP A 22 -7.62 -2.72 3.95
C ASP A 22 -7.25 -4.18 4.30
N THR A 23 -8.08 -4.84 5.12
CA THR A 23 -7.81 -6.19 5.61
C THR A 23 -8.57 -7.27 4.85
N THR A 24 -9.72 -6.93 4.28
CA THR A 24 -10.60 -7.89 3.59
C THR A 24 -10.92 -7.40 2.20
N GLN A 25 -10.58 -8.20 1.19
CA GLN A 25 -10.96 -7.96 -0.20
C GLN A 25 -12.27 -8.68 -0.53
N LYS A 26 -13.18 -8.00 -1.21
CA LYS A 26 -14.44 -8.53 -1.69
C LYS A 26 -14.69 -8.18 -3.15
N GLY A 27 -14.91 -9.20 -3.98
CA GLY A 27 -15.39 -9.01 -5.35
C GLY A 27 -16.86 -8.61 -5.39
N THR A 28 -17.35 -8.26 -6.58
CA THR A 28 -18.77 -8.04 -6.84
C THR A 28 -19.33 -9.15 -7.74
N PRO A 29 -20.57 -9.64 -7.49
CA PRO A 29 -21.22 -10.58 -8.41
C PRO A 29 -21.46 -9.95 -9.79
N LEU A 30 -21.50 -8.62 -9.88
CA LEU A 30 -21.74 -7.87 -11.12
C LEU A 30 -20.54 -7.88 -12.08
N ASN A 31 -19.38 -8.42 -11.71
CA ASN A 31 -18.27 -8.64 -12.63
C ASN A 31 -18.59 -9.68 -13.72
N GLY A 32 -19.47 -10.66 -13.41
CA GLY A 32 -19.62 -11.86 -14.22
C GLY A 32 -18.43 -12.80 -14.07
N THR A 33 -17.96 -13.39 -15.17
CA THR A 33 -16.73 -14.19 -15.21
C THR A 33 -15.62 -13.48 -15.98
N TRP A 34 -14.37 -13.91 -15.79
CA TRP A 34 -13.24 -13.28 -16.48
C TRP A 34 -13.35 -13.32 -18.01
N GLY A 35 -13.80 -14.44 -18.56
CA GLY A 35 -14.03 -14.63 -20.01
C GLY A 35 -15.35 -14.05 -20.52
N ALA A 36 -16.27 -13.66 -19.64
CA ALA A 36 -17.59 -13.12 -20.01
C ALA A 36 -18.09 -12.15 -18.92
N SER A 37 -17.69 -10.88 -19.00
CA SER A 37 -18.18 -9.84 -18.10
C SER A 37 -19.69 -9.65 -18.20
N ASP A 38 -20.33 -9.40 -17.05
CA ASP A 38 -21.73 -9.05 -16.97
C ASP A 38 -21.99 -7.66 -17.60
N GLU A 39 -23.16 -7.48 -18.23
CA GLU A 39 -23.55 -6.18 -18.78
C GLU A 39 -23.68 -5.09 -17.69
N ALA A 40 -23.98 -5.47 -16.46
CA ALA A 40 -23.97 -4.56 -15.32
C ALA A 40 -22.58 -3.95 -15.05
N ALA A 41 -21.50 -4.57 -15.52
CA ALA A 41 -20.13 -4.04 -15.41
C ALA A 41 -19.73 -3.16 -16.61
N ARG A 42 -20.55 -3.06 -17.66
CA ARG A 42 -20.24 -2.31 -18.87
C ARG A 42 -20.16 -0.81 -18.59
N PHE A 43 -19.16 -0.16 -19.19
CA PHE A 43 -19.08 1.29 -19.26
C PHE A 43 -20.05 1.87 -20.28
N THR A 44 -20.52 3.08 -20.01
CA THR A 44 -21.25 3.89 -20.99
C THR A 44 -20.25 4.73 -21.77
N TYR A 45 -20.25 4.57 -23.09
CA TYR A 45 -19.40 5.37 -23.96
C TYR A 45 -20.13 6.65 -24.40
N ASN A 46 -19.43 7.78 -24.30
CA ASN A 46 -19.89 9.08 -24.81
C ASN A 46 -19.05 9.45 -26.03
N SER A 47 -19.67 9.39 -27.22
CA SER A 47 -18.99 9.68 -28.47
C SER A 47 -18.67 11.17 -28.68
N GLY A 48 -19.38 12.08 -27.99
CA GLY A 48 -19.13 13.52 -28.09
C GLY A 48 -17.86 13.96 -27.36
N SER A 49 -17.47 13.25 -26.31
CA SER A 49 -16.28 13.54 -25.51
C SER A 49 -15.20 12.44 -25.59
N ASP A 50 -15.46 11.38 -26.34
CA ASP A 50 -14.60 10.18 -26.43
C ASP A 50 -14.23 9.61 -25.03
N THR A 51 -15.22 9.50 -24.16
CA THR A 51 -15.03 9.08 -22.77
C THR A 51 -15.90 7.89 -22.41
N TYR A 52 -15.40 7.10 -21.47
CA TYR A 52 -16.10 5.99 -20.83
C TYR A 52 -16.48 6.36 -19.41
N THR A 53 -17.73 6.18 -19.04
CA THR A 53 -18.23 6.48 -17.69
C THR A 53 -18.94 5.28 -17.08
N LYS A 54 -18.81 5.15 -15.76
CA LYS A 54 -19.55 4.17 -14.96
C LYS A 54 -19.92 4.82 -13.64
N THR A 55 -21.21 4.95 -13.39
CA THR A 55 -21.74 5.47 -12.12
C THR A 55 -22.37 4.34 -11.33
N PHE A 56 -22.03 4.22 -10.07
CA PHE A 56 -22.60 3.23 -9.15
C PHE A 56 -22.47 3.68 -7.70
N THR A 57 -23.33 3.14 -6.84
CA THR A 57 -23.23 3.29 -5.39
C THR A 57 -22.42 2.12 -4.85
N PRO A 58 -21.25 2.33 -4.23
CA PRO A 58 -20.36 1.24 -3.81
C PRO A 58 -21.04 0.18 -2.94
N THR A 59 -21.81 0.58 -1.93
CA THR A 59 -22.50 -0.35 -1.04
C THR A 59 -23.49 -1.28 -1.77
N THR A 60 -24.19 -0.75 -2.76
CA THR A 60 -25.10 -1.54 -3.61
C THR A 60 -24.33 -2.41 -4.60
N TYR A 61 -23.30 -1.85 -5.24
CA TYR A 61 -22.52 -2.55 -6.26
C TYR A 61 -21.78 -3.76 -5.71
N TYR A 62 -21.19 -3.61 -4.53
CA TYR A 62 -20.46 -4.71 -3.85
C TYR A 62 -21.33 -5.51 -2.88
N ASN A 63 -22.58 -5.14 -2.69
CA ASN A 63 -23.49 -5.73 -1.71
C ASN A 63 -22.81 -5.86 -0.33
N THR A 64 -22.23 -4.77 0.16
CA THR A 64 -21.53 -4.70 1.44
C THR A 64 -21.43 -3.26 1.95
N THR A 65 -21.18 -3.09 3.24
CA THR A 65 -20.92 -1.82 3.90
C THR A 65 -19.48 -1.76 4.42
N GLY A 66 -19.04 -0.61 4.93
CA GLY A 66 -17.69 -0.47 5.48
C GLY A 66 -16.59 -0.50 4.42
N ILE A 67 -16.90 -0.10 3.19
CA ILE A 67 -15.93 0.00 2.10
C ILE A 67 -15.06 1.23 2.33
N GLY A 68 -13.75 1.03 2.44
CA GLY A 68 -12.75 2.10 2.56
C GLY A 68 -12.00 2.38 1.27
N LYS A 69 -11.86 1.34 0.41
CA LYS A 69 -11.16 1.45 -0.86
C LYS A 69 -11.80 0.56 -1.91
N ILE A 70 -11.81 1.01 -3.14
CA ILE A 70 -12.19 0.20 -4.28
C ILE A 70 -11.02 0.05 -5.24
N GLY A 71 -10.91 -1.13 -5.82
CA GLY A 71 -10.03 -1.42 -6.93
C GLY A 71 -10.83 -1.76 -8.16
N PHE A 72 -10.34 -1.39 -9.32
CA PHE A 72 -10.90 -1.84 -10.57
C PHE A 72 -9.86 -1.82 -11.69
N LEU A 73 -10.14 -2.57 -12.73
CA LEU A 73 -9.44 -2.46 -14.00
C LEU A 73 -10.48 -2.37 -15.13
N ILE A 74 -10.02 -1.89 -16.27
CA ILE A 74 -10.80 -1.82 -17.50
C ILE A 74 -10.41 -3.01 -18.37
N LYS A 75 -11.39 -3.73 -18.93
CA LYS A 75 -11.10 -4.88 -19.77
C LYS A 75 -12.08 -4.99 -20.94
N ALA A 76 -11.72 -5.77 -21.95
CA ALA A 76 -12.68 -6.27 -22.93
C ALA A 76 -13.70 -7.19 -22.25
N LYS A 77 -14.81 -7.51 -22.88
CA LYS A 77 -15.81 -8.45 -22.36
C LYS A 77 -15.18 -9.79 -21.99
N ASP A 78 -14.33 -10.30 -22.88
CA ASP A 78 -13.42 -11.41 -22.64
C ASP A 78 -12.03 -10.86 -22.26
N GLY A 79 -11.62 -11.06 -21.02
CA GLY A 79 -10.32 -10.62 -20.48
C GLY A 79 -9.14 -11.53 -20.80
N ASN A 80 -9.38 -12.65 -21.50
CA ASN A 80 -8.30 -13.57 -21.87
C ASN A 80 -7.34 -12.94 -22.89
N GLY A 81 -6.08 -13.34 -22.84
CA GLY A 81 -5.04 -12.76 -23.70
C GLY A 81 -4.61 -11.35 -23.30
N ASP A 82 -4.65 -11.05 -21.99
CA ASP A 82 -4.20 -9.79 -21.39
C ASP A 82 -4.94 -8.53 -21.91
N LYS A 83 -6.23 -8.69 -22.27
CA LYS A 83 -7.10 -7.61 -22.74
C LYS A 83 -7.64 -6.78 -21.59
N LYS A 84 -6.74 -6.21 -20.77
CA LYS A 84 -7.06 -5.42 -19.59
C LYS A 84 -6.08 -4.27 -19.37
N SER A 85 -6.50 -3.28 -18.60
CA SER A 85 -5.62 -2.24 -18.07
C SER A 85 -4.84 -2.73 -16.84
N GLN A 86 -3.98 -1.86 -16.33
CA GLN A 86 -3.46 -1.96 -14.97
C GLN A 86 -4.58 -1.78 -13.95
N ASP A 87 -4.34 -2.23 -12.72
CA ASP A 87 -5.24 -2.01 -11.59
C ASP A 87 -5.26 -0.54 -11.20
N ILE A 88 -6.45 -0.03 -10.95
CA ILE A 88 -6.69 1.32 -10.47
C ILE A 88 -7.30 1.20 -9.08
N LEU A 89 -6.68 1.84 -8.09
CA LEU A 89 -7.15 1.84 -6.71
C LEU A 89 -7.56 3.26 -6.32
N THR A 90 -8.67 3.38 -5.59
CA THR A 90 -9.15 4.66 -5.07
C THR A 90 -9.83 4.50 -3.72
N GLU A 91 -9.57 5.42 -2.83
CA GLU A 91 -10.24 5.49 -1.52
C GLU A 91 -11.68 5.96 -1.69
N VAL A 92 -12.56 5.51 -0.79
CA VAL A 92 -13.97 5.92 -0.75
C VAL A 92 -14.36 6.41 0.64
N GLY A 93 -15.31 7.34 0.69
CA GLY A 93 -15.74 7.99 1.92
C GLY A 93 -15.16 9.41 2.09
N SER A 94 -15.75 10.16 3.02
CA SER A 94 -15.34 11.53 3.32
C SER A 94 -14.13 11.60 4.26
N PHE A 95 -13.96 10.60 5.12
CA PHE A 95 -12.82 10.47 6.02
C PHE A 95 -11.82 9.48 5.44
N GLN A 96 -10.69 9.99 5.01
CA GLN A 96 -9.58 9.24 4.45
C GLN A 96 -8.29 9.64 5.16
N VAL A 97 -7.36 8.71 5.29
CA VAL A 97 -6.07 8.95 5.94
C VAL A 97 -4.96 8.58 4.97
N THR A 98 -4.04 9.50 4.81
CA THR A 98 -2.81 9.28 4.03
C THR A 98 -1.63 9.22 4.98
N LEU A 99 -0.89 8.11 4.97
CA LEU A 99 0.41 8.01 5.61
C LEU A 99 1.45 8.63 4.64
N ASN A 100 1.94 9.82 4.99
CA ASN A 100 2.84 10.57 4.13
C ASN A 100 4.28 10.04 4.21
N THR A 101 4.70 9.63 5.43
CA THR A 101 6.01 9.06 5.71
C THR A 101 5.91 8.13 6.92
N PRO A 102 6.43 6.89 6.85
CA PRO A 102 6.80 6.16 5.63
C PRO A 102 5.57 5.83 4.78
N ALA A 103 5.76 5.32 3.56
CA ALA A 103 4.61 4.90 2.74
C ALA A 103 3.86 3.72 3.38
N GLN A 104 2.55 3.65 3.17
CA GLN A 104 1.73 2.54 3.65
C GLN A 104 2.24 1.20 3.08
N ASN A 105 2.23 0.16 3.93
CA ASN A 105 2.70 -1.19 3.62
C ASN A 105 4.18 -1.26 3.22
N SER A 106 4.97 -0.21 3.50
CA SER A 106 6.41 -0.19 3.24
C SER A 106 7.23 -0.77 4.40
N THR A 107 8.47 -1.12 4.09
CA THR A 107 9.48 -1.49 5.08
C THR A 107 10.65 -0.52 4.99
N THR A 108 11.00 0.11 6.11
CA THR A 108 12.17 0.97 6.24
C THR A 108 13.31 0.21 6.91
N ILE A 109 14.52 0.33 6.39
CA ILE A 109 15.71 -0.26 7.01
C ILE A 109 16.44 0.82 7.79
N LEU A 110 16.74 0.57 9.07
CA LEU A 110 17.46 1.49 9.96
C LEU A 110 18.69 0.82 10.55
N ALA A 111 19.69 1.62 10.90
CA ALA A 111 20.73 1.18 11.82
C ALA A 111 20.15 1.08 13.24
N SER A 112 20.73 0.21 14.09
CA SER A 112 20.33 0.12 15.51
C SER A 112 20.50 1.45 16.22
N GLY A 113 19.48 1.86 16.98
CA GLY A 113 19.41 3.20 17.60
C GLY A 113 18.94 4.32 16.65
N GLY A 114 18.58 3.99 15.41
CA GLY A 114 18.09 4.96 14.43
C GLY A 114 16.75 5.57 14.81
N SER A 115 16.32 6.54 14.01
CA SER A 115 15.05 7.26 14.20
C SER A 115 14.19 7.18 12.96
N LEU A 116 12.88 7.18 13.14
CA LEU A 116 11.90 7.18 12.07
C LEU A 116 10.96 8.38 12.23
N ASN A 117 10.89 9.21 11.21
CA ASN A 117 9.88 10.26 11.13
C ASN A 117 8.59 9.70 10.55
N ILE A 118 7.47 9.88 11.25
CA ILE A 118 6.16 9.36 10.87
C ILE A 118 5.23 10.55 10.73
N THR A 119 4.65 10.72 9.54
CA THR A 119 3.72 11.80 9.26
C THR A 119 2.49 11.28 8.54
N ALA A 120 1.32 11.79 8.91
CA ALA A 120 0.06 11.45 8.27
C ALA A 120 -0.87 12.66 8.23
N SER A 121 -1.81 12.63 7.29
CA SER A 121 -2.88 13.62 7.16
C SER A 121 -4.21 12.92 6.92
N ASN A 122 -5.30 13.62 7.19
CA ASN A 122 -6.64 13.16 6.87
C ASN A 122 -7.41 14.21 6.07
N THR A 123 -8.52 13.80 5.45
CA THR A 123 -9.30 14.66 4.54
C THR A 123 -10.44 15.40 5.22
N ASN A 124 -10.77 15.09 6.48
CA ASN A 124 -12.02 15.56 7.11
C ASN A 124 -11.79 16.24 8.46
N GLY A 125 -10.83 17.19 8.51
CA GLY A 125 -10.60 18.02 9.69
C GLY A 125 -9.85 17.30 10.81
N VAL A 126 -10.34 17.38 12.07
CA VAL A 126 -9.61 16.85 13.22
C VAL A 126 -9.95 15.39 13.49
N ALA A 127 -8.94 14.61 13.84
CA ALA A 127 -9.04 13.20 14.23
C ALA A 127 -8.12 12.90 15.41
N ASN A 128 -8.29 11.73 16.02
CA ASN A 128 -7.39 11.22 17.05
C ASN A 128 -6.47 10.18 16.44
N TYR A 129 -5.20 10.29 16.73
CA TYR A 129 -4.14 9.40 16.22
C TYR A 129 -3.54 8.58 17.36
N ASN A 130 -3.31 7.30 17.12
CA ASN A 130 -2.64 6.39 18.05
C ASN A 130 -1.65 5.54 17.27
N LEU A 131 -0.37 5.80 17.45
CA LEU A 131 0.71 5.01 16.87
C LEU A 131 1.07 3.86 17.82
N LYS A 132 0.99 2.65 17.29
CA LYS A 132 1.43 1.44 17.97
C LYS A 132 2.68 0.86 17.32
N ALA A 133 3.59 0.35 18.14
CA ALA A 133 4.73 -0.44 17.70
C ALA A 133 4.62 -1.84 18.34
N ASN A 134 4.58 -2.88 17.54
CA ASN A 134 4.36 -4.26 17.98
C ASN A 134 3.13 -4.40 18.91
N GLY A 135 2.04 -3.70 18.58
CA GLY A 135 0.80 -3.71 19.33
C GLY A 135 0.75 -2.79 20.56
N THR A 136 1.87 -2.18 20.96
CA THR A 136 1.92 -1.26 22.12
C THR A 136 1.87 0.19 21.62
N SER A 137 1.00 1.02 22.23
CA SER A 137 0.91 2.45 21.91
C SER A 137 2.21 3.16 22.31
N VAL A 138 2.83 3.85 21.36
CA VAL A 138 4.10 4.59 21.55
C VAL A 138 3.93 6.09 21.46
N ASN A 139 2.87 6.55 20.79
CA ASN A 139 2.52 7.97 20.72
C ASN A 139 1.05 8.17 20.37
N THR A 140 0.46 9.24 20.89
CA THR A 140 -0.92 9.65 20.60
C THR A 140 -0.97 11.14 20.29
N ALA A 141 -1.92 11.54 19.44
CA ALA A 141 -2.29 12.95 19.24
C ALA A 141 -3.82 13.05 19.13
N ALA A 142 -4.41 13.96 19.88
CA ALA A 142 -5.85 14.11 19.94
C ALA A 142 -6.31 15.39 19.21
N ALA A 143 -7.44 15.29 18.51
CA ALA A 143 -8.15 16.41 17.88
C ALA A 143 -7.24 17.26 16.96
N THR A 144 -6.43 16.62 16.12
CA THR A 144 -5.53 17.30 15.19
C THR A 144 -5.83 16.91 13.73
N ALA A 145 -5.61 17.83 12.78
CA ALA A 145 -5.84 17.58 11.35
C ALA A 145 -4.71 16.80 10.69
N SER A 146 -3.55 16.74 11.33
CA SER A 146 -2.38 16.00 10.84
C SER A 146 -1.60 15.41 12.00
N TYR A 147 -0.76 14.44 11.69
CA TYR A 147 0.08 13.76 12.66
C TYR A 147 1.54 13.86 12.26
N ALA A 148 2.40 14.13 13.23
CA ALA A 148 3.86 14.08 13.06
C ALA A 148 4.51 13.60 14.35
N PHE A 149 5.33 12.56 14.25
CA PHE A 149 6.07 12.00 15.37
C PHE A 149 7.41 11.46 14.88
N ASN A 150 8.47 11.74 15.63
CA ASN A 150 9.80 11.16 15.39
C ASN A 150 10.07 10.09 16.46
N HIS A 151 9.94 8.82 16.07
CA HIS A 151 10.28 7.70 16.96
C HIS A 151 11.79 7.50 16.94
N THR A 152 12.43 7.71 18.08
CA THR A 152 13.90 7.66 18.24
C THR A 152 14.34 6.37 18.95
N ASN A 153 15.63 6.03 18.80
CA ASN A 153 16.26 4.91 19.47
C ASN A 153 15.60 3.55 19.18
N ILE A 154 15.31 3.29 17.90
CA ILE A 154 14.74 2.02 17.46
C ILE A 154 15.87 0.98 17.39
N THR A 155 15.88 0.03 18.30
CA THR A 155 16.95 -0.98 18.45
C THR A 155 16.58 -2.37 17.94
N GLY A 156 15.31 -2.60 17.57
CA GLY A 156 14.81 -3.88 17.05
C GLY A 156 13.73 -3.70 15.99
N ASN A 157 13.42 -4.77 15.29
CA ASN A 157 12.37 -4.77 14.27
C ASN A 157 11.02 -4.37 14.86
N GLN A 158 10.28 -3.55 14.15
CA GLN A 158 8.97 -3.03 14.56
C GLN A 158 7.94 -3.20 13.47
N ASN A 159 6.76 -3.65 13.85
CA ASN A 159 5.55 -3.55 13.05
C ASN A 159 4.71 -2.39 13.60
N TYR A 160 4.47 -1.38 12.79
CA TYR A 160 3.72 -0.21 13.17
C TYR A 160 2.30 -0.25 12.68
N GLU A 161 1.39 0.24 13.51
CA GLU A 161 0.00 0.53 13.16
C GLU A 161 -0.30 1.95 13.60
N LEU A 162 -0.69 2.81 12.66
CA LEU A 162 -1.23 4.14 12.95
C LEU A 162 -2.76 4.06 12.84
N GLU A 163 -3.41 4.05 13.99
CA GLU A 163 -4.86 4.12 14.09
C GLU A 163 -5.29 5.59 14.08
N VAL A 164 -6.20 5.95 13.20
CA VAL A 164 -6.74 7.30 13.10
C VAL A 164 -8.25 7.24 13.22
N THR A 165 -8.80 7.86 14.25
CA THR A 165 -10.23 7.77 14.60
C THR A 165 -10.90 9.13 14.49
N GLN A 166 -12.02 9.18 13.77
CA GLN A 166 -12.93 10.33 13.72
C GLN A 166 -14.37 9.86 13.97
N GLY A 167 -14.97 10.32 15.05
CA GLY A 167 -16.28 9.82 15.47
C GLY A 167 -16.23 8.32 15.78
N THR A 168 -17.01 7.55 15.04
CA THR A 168 -17.06 6.08 15.15
C THR A 168 -16.20 5.35 14.10
N THR A 169 -15.55 6.08 13.21
CA THR A 169 -14.75 5.50 12.13
C THR A 169 -13.28 5.49 12.53
N THR A 170 -12.64 4.32 12.40
CA THR A 170 -11.20 4.16 12.60
C THR A 170 -10.57 3.58 11.32
N ILE A 171 -9.52 4.24 10.84
CA ILE A 171 -8.69 3.78 9.72
C ILE A 171 -7.32 3.41 10.26
N VAL A 172 -6.77 2.29 9.82
CA VAL A 172 -5.49 1.78 10.27
C VAL A 172 -4.51 1.71 9.09
N ASN A 173 -3.39 2.42 9.22
CA ASN A 173 -2.27 2.36 8.28
C ASN A 173 -1.13 1.55 8.89
N ARG A 174 -0.50 0.67 8.09
CA ARG A 174 0.56 -0.23 8.54
C ARG A 174 1.85 0.01 7.78
N PHE A 175 2.96 -0.16 8.48
CA PHE A 175 4.32 -0.17 7.91
C PHE A 175 5.26 -0.89 8.86
N ALA A 176 6.48 -1.20 8.41
CA ALA A 176 7.44 -1.93 9.21
C ALA A 176 8.81 -1.24 9.22
N VAL A 177 9.57 -1.53 10.25
CA VAL A 177 11.00 -1.22 10.35
C VAL A 177 11.77 -2.51 10.57
N VAL A 178 12.81 -2.70 9.77
CA VAL A 178 13.84 -3.71 9.99
C VAL A 178 15.10 -3.00 10.44
N VAL A 179 15.58 -3.37 11.62
CA VAL A 179 16.85 -2.85 12.15
C VAL A 179 17.97 -3.75 11.66
N ASN A 180 18.83 -3.15 10.83
CA ASN A 180 20.04 -3.85 10.41
C ASN A 180 20.97 -3.98 11.63
N PRO A 181 21.44 -5.18 11.96
CA PRO A 181 22.44 -5.31 13.02
C PRO A 181 23.67 -4.48 12.64
N ASN A 182 24.25 -3.84 13.66
CA ASN A 182 25.46 -3.05 13.48
C ASN A 182 26.47 -3.84 12.66
N THR A 183 27.08 -3.18 11.67
CA THR A 183 28.18 -3.74 10.91
C THR A 183 29.19 -4.36 11.84
N ILE A 184 29.51 -5.63 11.63
CA ILE A 184 30.60 -6.29 12.35
C ILE A 184 31.84 -5.47 12.03
N SER A 185 32.39 -4.79 13.03
CA SER A 185 33.69 -4.14 12.89
C SER A 185 34.74 -5.26 12.74
N GLN A 186 35.13 -5.52 11.52
CA GLN A 186 36.28 -6.39 11.29
C GLN A 186 37.55 -5.61 11.58
N THR A 187 38.25 -5.97 12.64
CA THR A 187 39.62 -5.50 12.85
C THR A 187 40.49 -6.15 11.78
N ILE A 188 40.93 -5.41 10.82
CA ILE A 188 41.92 -5.84 9.83
C ILE A 188 43.22 -6.12 10.63
N PRO A 189 43.77 -7.34 10.60
CA PRO A 189 45.03 -7.62 11.30
C PRO A 189 46.14 -6.68 10.83
N ALA A 190 46.99 -6.23 11.77
CA ALA A 190 48.11 -5.38 11.46
C ALA A 190 49.00 -6.05 10.41
N GLY A 191 49.22 -5.36 9.26
CA GLY A 191 49.99 -5.87 8.12
C GLY A 191 49.19 -6.23 6.87
N LEU A 192 47.82 -6.18 6.94
CA LEU A 192 47.01 -6.12 5.74
C LEU A 192 46.89 -4.66 5.29
N VAL A 193 47.52 -4.32 4.19
CA VAL A 193 47.34 -3.03 3.53
C VAL A 193 46.25 -3.15 2.49
N ASP A 194 45.71 -2.03 2.10
CA ASP A 194 44.61 -1.82 1.16
C ASP A 194 44.66 -2.82 -0.02
N GLY A 195 43.71 -3.75 -0.04
CA GLY A 195 43.62 -4.81 -1.02
C GLY A 195 43.73 -6.22 -0.43
N ILE A 196 43.25 -7.20 -1.16
CA ILE A 196 43.37 -8.62 -0.80
C ILE A 196 44.83 -9.06 -1.03
N ASN A 197 45.60 -9.22 0.03
CA ASN A 197 46.90 -9.85 -0.05
C ASN A 197 46.74 -11.37 -0.16
N TYR A 198 46.50 -11.85 -1.37
CA TYR A 198 46.47 -13.29 -1.67
C TYR A 198 47.87 -13.75 -2.05
N ASN A 199 48.49 -14.57 -1.19
CA ASN A 199 49.66 -15.32 -1.57
C ASN A 199 49.28 -16.79 -1.86
N PRO A 200 49.23 -17.25 -3.12
CA PRO A 200 48.77 -18.58 -3.45
C PRO A 200 49.66 -19.70 -2.88
N ASN A 201 50.86 -19.35 -2.41
CA ASN A 201 51.83 -20.31 -1.86
C ASN A 201 51.80 -20.30 -0.30
N ASP A 202 50.97 -19.54 0.35
CA ASP A 202 50.88 -19.46 1.82
C ASP A 202 49.41 -19.54 2.27
N ALA A 203 48.90 -20.75 2.42
CA ALA A 203 47.53 -21.04 2.80
C ALA A 203 47.15 -20.47 4.18
N THR A 204 48.10 -20.04 5.00
CA THR A 204 47.86 -19.47 6.32
C THR A 204 47.50 -18.00 6.28
N LYS A 205 47.68 -17.35 5.14
CA LYS A 205 47.39 -15.92 4.97
C LYS A 205 46.15 -15.62 4.10
N ALA A 206 45.46 -16.63 3.63
CA ALA A 206 44.16 -16.52 2.97
C ALA A 206 43.02 -16.57 3.99
N THR A 207 42.94 -15.60 4.87
CA THR A 207 41.78 -15.41 5.72
C THR A 207 41.12 -14.09 5.40
N LEU A 208 39.96 -14.20 4.86
CA LEU A 208 38.94 -13.17 4.91
C LEU A 208 38.10 -13.36 6.15
#